data_e7d28cd1119b9e2fdae25c89cf4a904c
#
_entry.id   e7d28cd1119b9e2fdae25c89cf4a904c
#
_cell.length_a   1.000
_cell.length_b   1.000
_cell.length_c   1.000
_cell.angle_alpha   90.00
_cell.angle_beta   90.00
_cell.angle_gamma   90.00
#
_symmetry.space_group_name_H-M   'P 1'
#
loop_
_entity.id
_entity.type
_entity.pdbx_description
1 polymer ?
#
loop_
_entity_poly.entity_id
_entity_poly.type
_entity_poly.pdbx_seq_one_letter_code
_entity_poly.pdbx_strand_id
1 'polypeptide(L)'
;FICGGAFGGLEKIVSLRSKGTAMGFGATLREHDNKSIGQILKDLEPEDLLKFGLIPEFIGRLPIVATLDDLHEEALIKILQEPKNALLKQYAKLFEIEGAKLTFTKDSLSAIAKKALIRKTGARGLRSILEDILLETMFELPSQSNISEVVINKDVVDGKIKPLLTYSKKNNQTSSTPINKESKIG
;
A
#
# COMPACT_ATOMS: atom_id res chain seq x y z
N PHE A 1 -19.56 12.31 16.51
CA PHE A 1 -18.83 11.05 16.68
C PHE A 1 -18.81 10.31 15.36
N ILE A 2 -17.67 9.69 15.04
CA ILE A 2 -17.50 8.77 13.91
C ILE A 2 -17.03 7.44 14.49
N CYS A 3 -17.84 6.40 14.32
CA CYS A 3 -17.52 5.04 14.78
C CYS A 3 -17.29 4.17 13.56
N GLY A 4 -16.20 3.41 13.53
CA GLY A 4 -15.87 2.53 12.42
C GLY A 4 -15.49 1.14 12.90
N GLY A 5 -15.75 0.14 12.05
CA GLY A 5 -15.38 -1.25 12.32
C GLY A 5 -15.41 -2.09 11.04
N ALA A 6 -14.83 -3.28 11.09
CA ALA A 6 -14.85 -4.21 9.97
C ALA A 6 -16.18 -4.95 9.82
N PHE A 7 -16.98 -5.05 10.89
CA PHE A 7 -18.28 -5.72 10.94
C PHE A 7 -18.30 -7.10 10.24
N GLY A 8 -17.25 -7.91 10.48
CA GLY A 8 -17.12 -9.22 9.84
C GLY A 8 -18.31 -10.12 10.14
N GLY A 9 -18.94 -10.65 9.11
CA GLY A 9 -20.15 -11.47 9.21
C GLY A 9 -21.45 -10.72 8.96
N LEU A 10 -21.43 -9.37 8.94
CA LEU A 10 -22.61 -8.55 8.64
C LEU A 10 -23.10 -8.78 7.20
N GLU A 11 -22.19 -9.02 6.27
CA GLU A 11 -22.49 -9.37 4.89
C GLU A 11 -23.38 -10.61 4.76
N LYS A 12 -23.22 -11.58 5.67
CA LYS A 12 -24.05 -12.78 5.71
C LYS A 12 -25.49 -12.47 6.14
N ILE A 13 -25.64 -11.58 7.12
CA ILE A 13 -26.96 -11.16 7.64
C ILE A 13 -27.75 -10.43 6.54
N VAL A 14 -27.09 -9.47 5.86
CA VAL A 14 -27.70 -8.74 4.74
C VAL A 14 -28.05 -9.67 3.60
N SER A 15 -27.16 -10.60 3.23
CA SER A 15 -27.41 -11.60 2.18
C SER A 15 -28.58 -12.52 2.52
N LEU A 16 -28.72 -12.96 3.78
CA LEU A 16 -29.82 -13.81 4.23
C LEU A 16 -31.15 -13.06 4.15
N ARG A 17 -31.21 -11.78 4.53
CA ARG A 17 -32.43 -10.96 4.39
C ARG A 17 -32.81 -10.82 2.91
N SER A 18 -31.84 -10.50 2.03
CA SER A 18 -32.10 -10.36 0.59
C SER A 18 -32.57 -11.68 -0.06
N LYS A 19 -32.07 -12.83 0.42
CA LYS A 19 -32.51 -14.17 -0.05
C LYS A 19 -33.86 -14.57 0.51
N GLY A 20 -34.19 -14.18 1.74
CA GLY A 20 -35.47 -14.51 2.39
C GLY A 20 -36.70 -13.88 1.69
N THR A 21 -36.49 -12.77 1.00
CA THR A 21 -37.56 -12.09 0.22
C THR A 21 -37.86 -12.80 -1.12
N ALA A 22 -37.05 -13.75 -1.54
CA ALA A 22 -37.15 -14.45 -2.83
C ALA A 22 -37.74 -15.87 -2.72
N MET A 23 -38.39 -16.23 -1.60
CA MET A 23 -39.12 -17.50 -1.46
C MET A 23 -40.48 -17.43 -2.18
N GLY A 24 -40.43 -17.60 -3.52
CA GLY A 24 -41.62 -17.79 -4.36
C GLY A 24 -41.30 -18.76 -5.50
N PHE A 25 -42.32 -19.49 -5.98
CA PHE A 25 -42.21 -20.34 -7.18
C PHE A 25 -41.72 -19.48 -8.36
N GLY A 26 -40.46 -19.62 -8.77
CA GLY A 26 -39.82 -18.83 -9.83
C GLY A 26 -38.62 -18.01 -9.40
N ALA A 27 -38.11 -18.19 -8.19
CA ALA A 27 -36.83 -17.56 -7.77
C ALA A 27 -35.68 -18.05 -8.68
N THR A 28 -35.36 -17.25 -9.67
CA THR A 28 -34.13 -17.43 -10.42
C THR A 28 -32.94 -17.28 -9.43
N LEU A 29 -32.12 -18.30 -9.30
CA LEU A 29 -30.82 -18.24 -8.66
C LEU A 29 -29.96 -17.21 -9.39
N ARG A 30 -30.20 -15.92 -9.10
CA ARG A 30 -29.47 -14.82 -9.75
C ARG A 30 -28.24 -14.47 -8.91
N GLU A 31 -27.09 -14.73 -9.48
CA GLU A 31 -25.85 -13.92 -9.46
C GLU A 31 -25.38 -13.25 -8.15
N HIS A 32 -25.79 -13.76 -6.96
CA HIS A 32 -25.28 -13.21 -5.71
C HIS A 32 -23.87 -13.71 -5.34
N ASP A 33 -23.37 -14.76 -6.00
CA ASP A 33 -22.07 -15.33 -5.68
C ASP A 33 -20.88 -14.47 -6.16
N ASN A 34 -21.13 -13.44 -7.01
CA ASN A 34 -20.09 -12.57 -7.55
C ASN A 34 -20.13 -11.12 -7.03
N LYS A 35 -21.06 -10.77 -6.11
CA LYS A 35 -21.07 -9.43 -5.53
C LYS A 35 -19.96 -9.26 -4.52
N SER A 36 -19.24 -8.16 -4.62
CA SER A 36 -18.26 -7.80 -3.60
C SER A 36 -18.92 -7.46 -2.26
N ILE A 37 -18.19 -7.61 -1.16
CA ILE A 37 -18.69 -7.31 0.19
C ILE A 37 -19.22 -5.87 0.25
N GLY A 38 -18.52 -4.91 -0.37
CA GLY A 38 -18.95 -3.51 -0.43
C GLY A 38 -20.29 -3.34 -1.15
N GLN A 39 -20.55 -4.11 -2.20
CA GLN A 39 -21.85 -4.09 -2.91
C GLN A 39 -22.98 -4.67 -2.07
N ILE A 40 -22.74 -5.74 -1.32
CA ILE A 40 -23.74 -6.35 -0.43
C ILE A 40 -24.11 -5.39 0.70
N LEU A 41 -23.11 -4.73 1.28
CA LEU A 41 -23.32 -3.79 2.38
C LEU A 41 -24.03 -2.49 1.97
N LYS A 42 -24.14 -2.17 0.67
CA LYS A 42 -24.97 -1.03 0.21
C LYS A 42 -26.46 -1.20 0.53
N ASP A 43 -26.90 -2.44 0.64
CA ASP A 43 -28.28 -2.80 0.97
C ASP A 43 -28.51 -2.92 2.51
N LEU A 44 -27.59 -2.40 3.33
CA LEU A 44 -27.63 -2.48 4.78
C LEU A 44 -28.77 -1.66 5.37
N GLU A 45 -29.53 -2.29 6.27
CA GLU A 45 -30.61 -1.68 7.03
C GLU A 45 -30.31 -1.67 8.54
N PRO A 46 -30.93 -0.76 9.32
CA PRO A 46 -30.74 -0.73 10.78
C PRO A 46 -31.07 -2.05 11.48
N GLU A 47 -32.03 -2.82 10.95
CA GLU A 47 -32.39 -4.13 11.46
C GLU A 47 -31.28 -5.17 11.35
N ASP A 48 -30.45 -5.06 10.32
CA ASP A 48 -29.30 -5.95 10.14
C ASP A 48 -28.24 -5.71 11.22
N LEU A 49 -28.10 -4.45 11.64
CA LEU A 49 -27.20 -4.07 12.75
C LEU A 49 -27.71 -4.58 14.09
N LEU A 50 -29.04 -4.61 14.30
CA LEU A 50 -29.64 -5.24 15.50
C LEU A 50 -29.38 -6.74 15.51
N LYS A 51 -29.58 -7.42 14.38
CA LYS A 51 -29.29 -8.85 14.23
C LYS A 51 -27.81 -9.17 14.39
N PHE A 52 -26.95 -8.23 14.03
CA PHE A 52 -25.50 -8.35 14.23
C PHE A 52 -25.09 -8.22 15.72
N GLY A 53 -25.97 -7.66 16.56
CA GLY A 53 -25.76 -7.55 18.00
C GLY A 53 -25.54 -6.13 18.52
N LEU A 54 -25.76 -5.10 17.70
CA LEU A 54 -25.76 -3.72 18.20
C LEU A 54 -27.03 -3.41 18.96
N ILE A 55 -26.92 -2.69 20.06
CA ILE A 55 -28.06 -2.30 20.88
C ILE A 55 -28.90 -1.21 20.22
N PRO A 56 -30.22 -1.24 20.35
CA PRO A 56 -31.14 -0.29 19.70
C PRO A 56 -30.81 1.17 20.04
N GLU A 57 -30.48 1.47 21.28
CA GLU A 57 -30.15 2.82 21.75
C GLU A 57 -28.93 3.40 21.02
N PHE A 58 -27.96 2.55 20.70
CA PHE A 58 -26.77 2.96 19.97
C PHE A 58 -27.12 3.30 18.51
N ILE A 59 -27.91 2.46 17.85
CA ILE A 59 -28.35 2.67 16.47
C ILE A 59 -29.22 3.93 16.38
N GLY A 60 -30.12 4.15 17.34
CA GLY A 60 -30.95 5.35 17.37
C GLY A 60 -30.15 6.65 17.56
N ARG A 61 -29.00 6.59 18.19
CA ARG A 61 -28.12 7.76 18.39
C ARG A 61 -27.15 8.00 17.25
N LEU A 62 -26.84 6.99 16.42
CA LEU A 62 -25.98 7.04 15.25
C LEU A 62 -26.77 6.61 14.00
N PRO A 63 -27.71 7.43 13.55
CA PRO A 63 -28.66 7.03 12.50
C PRO A 63 -28.03 7.00 11.10
N ILE A 64 -26.86 7.61 10.93
CA ILE A 64 -26.19 7.67 9.61
C ILE A 64 -25.22 6.51 9.52
N VAL A 65 -25.47 5.61 8.57
CA VAL A 65 -24.61 4.48 8.23
C VAL A 65 -23.93 4.77 6.89
N ALA A 66 -22.63 4.64 6.85
CA ALA A 66 -21.84 4.77 5.63
C ALA A 66 -21.09 3.46 5.37
N THR A 67 -21.24 2.93 4.19
CA THR A 67 -20.49 1.77 3.71
C THR A 67 -19.34 2.21 2.83
N LEU A 68 -18.23 1.48 2.87
CA LEU A 68 -17.06 1.75 2.06
C LEU A 68 -16.98 0.73 0.92
N ASP A 69 -16.64 1.22 -0.27
CA ASP A 69 -16.39 0.36 -1.42
C ASP A 69 -15.03 -0.35 -1.28
N ASP A 70 -14.89 -1.48 -1.96
CA ASP A 70 -13.61 -2.19 -2.03
C ASP A 70 -12.57 -1.34 -2.76
N LEU A 71 -11.33 -1.42 -2.29
CA LEU A 71 -10.23 -0.70 -2.90
C LEU A 71 -9.80 -1.37 -4.22
N HIS A 72 -9.80 -0.59 -5.30
CA HIS A 72 -9.26 -0.99 -6.58
C HIS A 72 -7.77 -0.66 -6.71
N GLU A 73 -7.10 -1.21 -7.72
CA GLU A 73 -5.68 -1.00 -7.99
C GLU A 73 -5.29 0.48 -8.00
N GLU A 74 -6.04 1.31 -8.71
CA GLU A 74 -5.78 2.76 -8.79
C GLU A 74 -5.88 3.47 -7.44
N ALA A 75 -6.86 3.09 -6.61
CA ALA A 75 -7.01 3.64 -5.27
C ALA A 75 -5.83 3.27 -4.36
N LEU A 76 -5.32 2.03 -4.46
CA LEU A 76 -4.14 1.59 -3.71
C LEU A 76 -2.88 2.33 -4.15
N ILE A 77 -2.71 2.59 -5.46
CA ILE A 77 -1.60 3.39 -5.98
C ILE A 77 -1.68 4.83 -5.46
N LYS A 78 -2.87 5.45 -5.44
CA LYS A 78 -3.07 6.78 -4.86
C LYS A 78 -2.71 6.81 -3.38
N ILE A 79 -3.13 5.81 -2.59
CA ILE A 79 -2.78 5.69 -1.17
C ILE A 79 -1.27 5.60 -0.95
N LEU A 80 -0.54 4.94 -1.87
CA LEU A 80 0.92 4.86 -1.80
C LEU A 80 1.63 6.20 -2.02
N GLN A 81 1.06 7.10 -2.85
CA GLN A 81 1.76 8.29 -3.35
C GLN A 81 1.22 9.63 -2.85
N GLU A 82 -0.12 9.80 -2.84
CA GLU A 82 -0.75 11.11 -2.70
C GLU A 82 -0.75 11.65 -1.27
N PRO A 83 -1.08 10.89 -0.22
CA PRO A 83 -1.18 11.41 1.14
C PRO A 83 0.08 12.17 1.57
N LYS A 84 -0.08 13.16 2.48
CA LYS A 84 1.04 13.93 3.02
C LYS A 84 2.14 13.01 3.57
N ASN A 85 1.74 11.96 4.31
CA ASN A 85 2.62 10.93 4.86
C ASN A 85 2.46 9.60 4.12
N ALA A 86 2.42 9.62 2.78
CA ALA A 86 2.35 8.41 1.97
C ALA A 86 3.54 7.49 2.27
N LEU A 87 3.31 6.17 2.18
CA LEU A 87 4.35 5.18 2.49
C LEU A 87 5.61 5.38 1.65
N LEU A 88 5.46 5.64 0.35
CA LEU A 88 6.62 5.87 -0.52
C LEU A 88 7.43 7.09 -0.10
N LYS A 89 6.78 8.16 0.38
CA LYS A 89 7.46 9.36 0.88
C LYS A 89 8.23 9.08 2.17
N GLN A 90 7.68 8.22 3.05
CA GLN A 90 8.37 7.81 4.27
C GLN A 90 9.65 7.04 3.94
N TYR A 91 9.56 6.03 3.06
CA TYR A 91 10.74 5.26 2.65
C TYR A 91 11.74 6.10 1.86
N ALA A 92 11.26 6.96 0.94
CA ALA A 92 12.15 7.89 0.23
C ALA A 92 12.96 8.76 1.20
N LYS A 93 12.32 9.23 2.28
CA LYS A 93 13.01 10.02 3.32
C LYS A 93 14.04 9.21 4.10
N LEU A 94 13.75 7.93 4.41
CA LEU A 94 14.72 7.05 5.06
C LEU A 94 15.97 6.83 4.19
N PHE A 95 15.76 6.56 2.89
CA PHE A 95 16.87 6.39 1.95
C PHE A 95 17.67 7.69 1.74
N GLU A 96 17.00 8.84 1.74
CA GLU A 96 17.64 10.17 1.64
C GLU A 96 18.57 10.45 2.84
N ILE A 97 18.20 10.02 4.05
CA ILE A 97 19.04 10.14 5.26
C ILE A 97 20.34 9.35 5.08
N GLU A 98 20.29 8.21 4.42
CA GLU A 98 21.47 7.38 4.09
C GLU A 98 22.19 7.86 2.81
N GLY A 99 21.78 8.98 2.22
CA GLY A 99 22.41 9.58 1.05
C GLY A 99 22.03 8.97 -0.29
N ALA A 100 21.03 8.10 -0.34
CA ALA A 100 20.54 7.46 -1.56
C ALA A 100 19.15 7.95 -1.94
N LYS A 101 18.85 8.02 -3.24
CA LYS A 101 17.52 8.31 -3.76
C LYS A 101 16.76 7.01 -4.00
N LEU A 102 15.53 6.91 -3.51
CA LEU A 102 14.65 5.77 -3.77
C LEU A 102 13.64 6.11 -4.88
N THR A 103 13.61 5.31 -5.94
CA THR A 103 12.74 5.52 -7.09
C THR A 103 11.92 4.26 -7.40
N PHE A 104 10.60 4.43 -7.55
CA PHE A 104 9.68 3.37 -7.96
C PHE A 104 9.21 3.62 -9.40
N THR A 105 9.26 2.58 -10.25
CA THR A 105 8.68 2.66 -11.59
C THR A 105 7.15 2.55 -11.53
N LYS A 106 6.45 3.04 -12.54
CA LYS A 106 4.97 2.92 -12.59
C LYS A 106 4.51 1.47 -12.54
N ASP A 107 5.24 0.58 -13.22
CA ASP A 107 4.94 -0.84 -13.25
C ASP A 107 5.13 -1.53 -11.89
N SER A 108 6.10 -1.07 -11.08
CA SER A 108 6.29 -1.58 -9.72
C SER A 108 5.14 -1.21 -8.81
N LEU A 109 4.59 0.00 -8.93
CA LEU A 109 3.42 0.43 -8.15
C LEU A 109 2.18 -0.41 -8.46
N SER A 110 1.94 -0.67 -9.75
CA SER A 110 0.88 -1.58 -10.19
C SER A 110 1.08 -3.00 -9.62
N ALA A 111 2.32 -3.52 -9.65
CA ALA A 111 2.63 -4.84 -9.12
C ALA A 111 2.41 -4.91 -7.60
N ILE A 112 2.80 -3.87 -6.84
CA ILE A 112 2.56 -3.77 -5.38
C ILE A 112 1.06 -3.77 -5.08
N ALA A 113 0.28 -2.94 -5.80
CA ALA A 113 -1.17 -2.86 -5.64
C ALA A 113 -1.84 -4.21 -5.93
N LYS A 114 -1.45 -4.90 -7.02
CA LYS A 114 -1.95 -6.24 -7.35
C LYS A 114 -1.62 -7.28 -6.28
N LYS A 115 -0.40 -7.27 -5.73
CA LYS A 115 -0.05 -8.15 -4.61
C LYS A 115 -0.93 -7.91 -3.39
N ALA A 116 -1.25 -6.65 -3.07
CA ALA A 116 -2.13 -6.31 -1.95
C ALA A 116 -3.57 -6.81 -2.18
N LEU A 117 -4.09 -6.70 -3.42
CA LEU A 117 -5.39 -7.22 -3.80
C LEU A 117 -5.44 -8.76 -3.68
N ILE A 118 -4.42 -9.47 -4.19
CA ILE A 118 -4.33 -10.93 -4.10
C ILE A 118 -4.29 -11.40 -2.64
N ARG A 119 -3.53 -10.71 -1.79
CA ARG A 119 -3.45 -11.01 -0.34
C ARG A 119 -4.74 -10.64 0.41
N LYS A 120 -5.69 -9.94 -0.21
CA LYS A 120 -6.94 -9.44 0.41
C LYS A 120 -6.71 -8.60 1.68
N THR A 121 -5.56 -7.96 1.78
CA THR A 121 -5.14 -7.18 2.95
C THR A 121 -5.48 -5.69 2.83
N GLY A 122 -5.95 -5.26 1.65
CA GLY A 122 -6.25 -3.86 1.37
C GLY A 122 -5.04 -2.94 1.59
N ALA A 123 -5.29 -1.70 1.98
CA ALA A 123 -4.23 -0.71 2.20
C ALA A 123 -3.24 -1.08 3.32
N ARG A 124 -3.66 -1.84 4.33
CA ARG A 124 -2.78 -2.28 5.44
C ARG A 124 -1.66 -3.19 4.96
N GLY A 125 -1.92 -4.00 3.94
CA GLY A 125 -0.92 -4.90 3.37
C GLY A 125 0.17 -4.21 2.55
N LEU A 126 -0.05 -2.96 2.13
CA LEU A 126 0.93 -2.22 1.34
C LEU A 126 2.25 -2.00 2.11
N ARG A 127 2.16 -1.71 3.41
CA ARG A 127 3.36 -1.55 4.26
C ARG A 127 4.19 -2.83 4.32
N SER A 128 3.56 -3.95 4.65
CA SER A 128 4.25 -5.24 4.72
C SER A 128 4.88 -5.64 3.38
N ILE A 129 4.20 -5.37 2.26
CA ILE A 129 4.76 -5.65 0.93
C ILE A 129 5.99 -4.79 0.65
N LEU A 130 5.96 -3.49 1.03
CA LEU A 130 7.12 -2.61 0.86
C LEU A 130 8.28 -3.02 1.78
N GLU A 131 7.99 -3.40 3.02
CA GLU A 131 8.99 -3.92 3.95
C GLU A 131 9.68 -5.17 3.40
N ASP A 132 8.89 -6.14 2.90
CA ASP A 132 9.43 -7.36 2.26
C ASP A 132 10.40 -7.03 1.11
N ILE A 133 10.11 -5.99 0.31
CA ILE A 133 10.91 -5.60 -0.85
C ILE A 133 12.17 -4.82 -0.45
N LEU A 134 12.08 -3.95 0.56
CA LEU A 134 13.11 -2.98 0.89
C LEU A 134 14.03 -3.42 2.03
N LEU A 135 13.64 -4.40 2.84
CA LEU A 135 14.32 -4.79 4.07
C LEU A 135 15.80 -5.09 3.86
N GLU A 136 16.13 -5.94 2.89
CA GLU A 136 17.52 -6.32 2.59
C GLU A 136 18.33 -5.09 2.16
N THR A 137 17.77 -4.27 1.26
CA THR A 137 18.43 -3.06 0.77
C THR A 137 18.64 -2.03 1.87
N MET A 138 17.66 -1.84 2.75
CA MET A 138 17.77 -0.92 3.89
C MET A 138 18.85 -1.37 4.88
N PHE A 139 19.01 -2.68 5.05
CA PHE A 139 20.05 -3.23 5.93
C PHE A 139 21.47 -3.07 5.33
N GLU A 140 21.60 -3.24 4.02
CA GLU A 140 22.90 -3.13 3.33
C GLU A 140 23.33 -1.69 3.06
N LEU A 141 22.37 -0.76 2.90
CA LEU A 141 22.61 0.63 2.48
C LEU A 141 23.64 1.38 3.34
N PRO A 142 23.61 1.33 4.69
CA PRO A 142 24.59 2.03 5.54
C PRO A 142 26.01 1.53 5.36
N SER A 143 26.18 0.27 4.94
CA SER A 143 27.49 -0.36 4.72
C SER A 143 28.11 -0.01 3.36
N GLN A 144 27.32 0.56 2.45
CA GLN A 144 27.72 0.85 1.05
C GLN A 144 27.74 2.36 0.79
N SER A 145 28.87 3.02 1.03
CA SER A 145 29.04 4.48 1.00
C SER A 145 28.94 5.16 -0.39
N ASN A 146 28.63 4.44 -1.47
CA ASN A 146 28.68 4.96 -2.84
C ASN A 146 27.37 4.81 -3.62
N ILE A 147 26.26 4.40 -2.99
CA ILE A 147 24.96 4.24 -3.66
C ILE A 147 24.34 5.63 -3.80
N SER A 148 24.05 6.04 -5.04
CA SER A 148 23.37 7.30 -5.33
C SER A 148 21.86 7.12 -5.53
N GLU A 149 21.43 5.99 -6.12
CA GLU A 149 20.04 5.73 -6.38
C GLU A 149 19.71 4.24 -6.29
N VAL A 150 18.55 3.94 -5.73
CA VAL A 150 17.94 2.60 -5.67
C VAL A 150 16.66 2.62 -6.48
N VAL A 151 16.55 1.76 -7.50
CA VAL A 151 15.39 1.70 -8.39
C VAL A 151 14.65 0.38 -8.19
N ILE A 152 13.37 0.49 -7.90
CA ILE A 152 12.45 -0.63 -7.74
C ILE A 152 11.58 -0.74 -8.99
N ASN A 153 11.74 -1.82 -9.75
CA ASN A 153 10.91 -2.16 -10.90
C ASN A 153 9.98 -3.33 -10.58
N LYS A 154 9.16 -3.74 -11.55
CA LYS A 154 8.21 -4.85 -11.40
C LYS A 154 8.89 -6.16 -11.03
N ASP A 155 10.04 -6.48 -11.64
CA ASP A 155 10.72 -7.77 -11.40
C ASP A 155 11.29 -7.86 -9.98
N VAL A 156 11.70 -6.72 -9.40
CA VAL A 156 12.07 -6.64 -7.97
C VAL A 156 10.86 -6.92 -7.09
N VAL A 157 9.71 -6.31 -7.40
CA VAL A 157 8.46 -6.55 -6.67
C VAL A 157 8.05 -8.01 -6.75
N ASP A 158 8.22 -8.65 -7.90
CA ASP A 158 7.91 -10.07 -8.11
C ASP A 158 8.93 -11.02 -7.44
N GLY A 159 10.05 -10.49 -6.92
CA GLY A 159 11.11 -11.27 -6.27
C GLY A 159 12.04 -12.00 -7.23
N LYS A 160 12.06 -11.63 -8.51
CA LYS A 160 12.92 -12.24 -9.53
C LYS A 160 14.34 -11.72 -9.52
N ILE A 161 14.50 -10.43 -9.20
CA ILE A 161 15.80 -9.74 -9.15
C ILE A 161 15.88 -8.86 -7.90
N LYS A 162 17.10 -8.53 -7.49
CA LYS A 162 17.35 -7.54 -6.44
C LYS A 162 17.13 -6.11 -6.94
N PRO A 163 16.90 -5.14 -6.04
CA PRO A 163 16.82 -3.72 -6.39
C PRO A 163 18.03 -3.27 -7.21
N LEU A 164 17.78 -2.41 -8.20
CA LEU A 164 18.84 -1.88 -9.06
C LEU A 164 19.55 -0.74 -8.33
N LEU A 165 20.84 -0.92 -8.10
CA LEU A 165 21.67 0.06 -7.41
C LEU A 165 22.49 0.86 -8.44
N THR A 166 22.42 2.19 -8.37
CA THR A 166 23.25 3.11 -9.13
C THR A 166 24.31 3.68 -8.21
N TYR A 167 25.56 3.59 -8.59
CA TYR A 167 26.69 4.10 -7.81
C TYR A 167 27.13 5.48 -8.30
N SER A 168 27.47 6.39 -7.39
CA SER A 168 28.07 7.67 -7.74
C SER A 168 29.51 7.44 -8.19
N LYS A 169 29.91 8.03 -9.34
CA LYS A 169 31.33 8.08 -9.74
C LYS A 169 32.09 8.93 -8.73
N LYS A 170 33.03 8.35 -8.00
CA LYS A 170 34.05 9.15 -7.27
C LYS A 170 34.80 9.97 -8.29
N ASN A 171 34.66 11.28 -8.30
CA ASN A 171 35.63 12.18 -8.93
C ASN A 171 36.94 12.09 -8.12
N ASN A 172 37.85 11.28 -8.59
CA ASN A 172 39.27 11.36 -8.16
C ASN A 172 39.82 12.70 -8.66
N GLN A 173 39.59 13.76 -7.94
CA GLN A 173 40.43 14.94 -8.04
C GLN A 173 41.76 14.58 -7.34
N THR A 174 42.68 14.03 -8.09
CA THR A 174 44.11 14.07 -7.76
C THR A 174 44.52 15.52 -7.74
N SER A 175 44.60 16.09 -6.55
CA SER A 175 45.31 17.35 -6.31
C SER A 175 46.83 17.08 -6.55
N SER A 176 47.27 17.25 -7.79
CA SER A 176 48.70 17.40 -8.09
C SER A 176 49.10 18.78 -7.66
N THR A 177 49.68 18.89 -6.49
CA THR A 177 50.43 20.07 -6.05
C THR A 177 51.71 20.15 -6.85
N PRO A 178 51.98 21.21 -7.61
CA PRO A 178 53.27 21.36 -8.27
C PRO A 178 54.34 21.72 -7.23
N ILE A 179 55.34 20.85 -7.10
CA ILE A 179 56.54 21.14 -6.32
C ILE A 179 57.34 22.16 -7.11
N ASN A 180 57.37 23.39 -6.64
CA ASN A 180 58.20 24.46 -7.17
C ASN A 180 59.64 24.25 -6.65
N LYS A 181 60.51 23.78 -7.51
CA LYS A 181 61.95 23.80 -7.28
C LYS A 181 62.51 25.15 -7.73
N GLU A 182 62.65 26.07 -6.85
CA GLU A 182 63.51 27.19 -7.07
C GLU A 182 64.94 26.85 -6.53
N SER A 183 65.80 26.61 -7.47
CA SER A 183 67.28 26.65 -7.26
C SER A 183 67.71 28.10 -7.06
N LYS A 184 68.38 28.41 -5.98
CA LYS A 184 69.21 29.60 -5.85
C LYS A 184 70.65 29.22 -5.79
N ILE A 185 71.37 29.68 -6.80
CA ILE A 185 72.78 29.91 -6.89
C ILE A 185 73.03 31.30 -6.27
N GLY A 186 74.06 31.42 -5.49
CA GLY A 186 74.61 32.67 -4.99
C GLY A 186 75.41 32.47 -3.72
#